data_cc4b6d436f4aa57fb72278acfeced845
#
_entry.id   cc4b6d436f4aa57fb72278acfeced845
#
_cell.length_a   1.000
_cell.length_b   1.000
_cell.length_c   1.000
_cell.angle_alpha   90.00
_cell.angle_beta   90.00
_cell.angle_gamma   90.00
#
_symmetry.space_group_name_H-M   'P 1'
#
loop_
_entity.id
_entity.type
_entity.pdbx_description
1 polymer ?
#
loop_
_entity_poly.entity_id
_entity_poly.type
_entity_poly.pdbx_seq_one_letter_code
_entity_poly.pdbx_strand_id
1 'polypeptide(L)'
;GQHGRFKGEEVVDILLNKPEAAEFITKRFWNGYISEFNHSPEEISRIASIFRDSEYDISVLLRSILTSKYFWSNENRATIVKSPVDLLIGTIRTTGALPEWWSTIPNRLATIGQNLYEAPNVAGWPGGADWITPSRLLLRNEMIGNLLETDRIEPNSELTQNTISADINATSMQSSKNENRVAFVRYAAENFKGPPIFTL
;
A
#
# COMPACT_ATOMS: atom_id res chain seq x y z
N GLY A 1 19.01 11.08 30.86
CA GLY A 1 17.56 11.11 30.71
C GLY A 1 16.96 12.14 31.67
N GLN A 2 15.81 12.71 31.36
CA GLN A 2 15.06 13.59 32.23
C GLN A 2 14.28 12.73 33.25
N HIS A 3 14.24 13.17 34.52
CA HIS A 3 13.54 12.48 35.61
C HIS A 3 12.54 13.44 36.27
N GLY A 4 11.29 12.98 36.45
CA GLY A 4 10.25 13.81 37.08
C GLY A 4 8.86 13.18 36.95
N ARG A 5 7.85 13.91 37.47
CA ARG A 5 6.44 13.59 37.24
C ARG A 5 5.98 14.38 36.04
N PHE A 6 5.98 13.72 34.85
CA PHE A 6 5.58 14.32 33.59
C PHE A 6 4.12 14.03 33.28
N LYS A 7 3.43 14.98 32.68
CA LYS A 7 2.17 14.77 32.00
C LYS A 7 2.45 14.14 30.63
N GLY A 8 1.42 13.53 30.02
CA GLY A 8 1.57 12.88 28.72
C GLY A 8 2.11 13.80 27.62
N GLU A 9 1.63 15.04 27.57
CA GLU A 9 2.06 16.07 26.62
C GLU A 9 3.55 16.40 26.78
N GLU A 10 4.01 16.57 28.02
CA GLU A 10 5.43 16.86 28.33
C GLU A 10 6.35 15.70 27.90
N VAL A 11 5.86 14.46 28.00
CA VAL A 11 6.61 13.28 27.51
C VAL A 11 6.73 13.30 25.99
N VAL A 12 5.67 13.67 25.27
CA VAL A 12 5.70 13.82 23.81
C VAL A 12 6.69 14.92 23.41
N ASP A 13 6.66 16.07 24.08
CA ASP A 13 7.61 17.17 23.81
C ASP A 13 9.06 16.74 24.05
N ILE A 14 9.32 16.01 25.13
CA ILE A 14 10.66 15.46 25.43
C ILE A 14 11.12 14.51 24.30
N LEU A 15 10.22 13.69 23.75
CA LEU A 15 10.54 12.77 22.69
C LEU A 15 10.78 13.50 21.35
N LEU A 16 9.92 14.46 21.00
CA LEU A 16 10.06 15.23 19.76
C LEU A 16 11.29 16.13 19.73
N ASN A 17 11.75 16.57 20.91
CA ASN A 17 12.99 17.34 21.04
C ASN A 17 14.26 16.51 20.74
N LYS A 18 14.15 15.17 20.64
CA LYS A 18 15.27 14.32 20.28
C LYS A 18 15.41 14.22 18.75
N PRO A 19 16.63 14.37 18.20
CA PRO A 19 16.85 14.25 16.76
C PRO A 19 16.43 12.87 16.21
N GLU A 20 16.58 11.83 17.01
CA GLU A 20 16.21 10.46 16.67
C GLU A 20 14.72 10.29 16.38
N ALA A 21 13.86 11.14 16.96
CA ALA A 21 12.41 11.09 16.71
C ALA A 21 12.10 11.48 15.27
N ALA A 22 12.70 12.55 14.74
CA ALA A 22 12.52 12.96 13.36
C ALA A 22 13.09 11.92 12.38
N GLU A 23 14.25 11.35 12.68
CA GLU A 23 14.85 10.28 11.85
C GLU A 23 13.99 9.03 11.85
N PHE A 24 13.46 8.61 12.99
CA PHE A 24 12.58 7.46 13.09
C PHE A 24 11.32 7.63 12.24
N ILE A 25 10.66 8.79 12.35
CA ILE A 25 9.45 9.07 11.57
C ILE A 25 9.80 9.12 10.07
N THR A 26 10.86 9.84 9.71
CA THR A 26 11.31 9.93 8.31
C THR A 26 11.62 8.56 7.72
N LYS A 27 12.29 7.69 8.47
CA LYS A 27 12.58 6.31 8.04
C LYS A 27 11.31 5.49 7.85
N ARG A 28 10.29 5.68 8.69
CA ARG A 28 8.97 5.02 8.49
C ARG A 28 8.32 5.46 7.20
N PHE A 29 8.34 6.74 6.90
CA PHE A 29 7.83 7.27 5.62
C PHE A 29 8.68 6.81 4.43
N TRP A 30 10.00 6.76 4.57
CA TRP A 30 10.90 6.20 3.55
C TRP A 30 10.53 4.77 3.18
N ASN A 31 10.34 3.92 4.19
CA ASN A 31 9.94 2.53 3.98
C ASN A 31 8.58 2.40 3.29
N GLY A 32 7.65 3.28 3.58
CA GLY A 32 6.30 3.26 2.99
C GLY A 32 6.21 3.84 1.58
N TYR A 33 7.14 4.72 1.18
CA TYR A 33 7.05 5.43 -0.09
C TYR A 33 8.22 5.17 -1.05
N ILE A 34 9.39 4.82 -0.55
CA ILE A 34 10.58 4.61 -1.38
C ILE A 34 10.97 3.12 -1.40
N SER A 35 11.48 2.61 -0.29
CA SER A 35 11.94 1.22 -0.21
C SER A 35 12.20 0.81 1.24
N GLU A 36 11.89 -0.44 1.58
CA GLU A 36 12.30 -1.06 2.85
C GLU A 36 13.73 -1.62 2.81
N PHE A 37 14.26 -1.84 1.62
CA PHE A 37 15.54 -2.54 1.41
C PHE A 37 16.68 -1.59 1.07
N ASN A 38 16.39 -0.47 0.45
CA ASN A 38 17.39 0.50 -0.01
C ASN A 38 17.27 1.80 0.78
N HIS A 39 18.16 1.97 1.75
CA HIS A 39 18.21 3.16 2.59
C HIS A 39 19.44 4.01 2.25
N SER A 40 19.28 5.33 2.23
CA SER A 40 20.38 6.29 2.24
C SER A 40 20.34 7.01 3.58
N PRO A 41 21.23 6.64 4.55
CA PRO A 41 21.27 7.28 5.85
C PRO A 41 21.46 8.79 5.78
N GLU A 42 22.30 9.26 4.84
CA GLU A 42 22.59 10.68 4.65
C GLU A 42 21.33 11.45 4.21
N GLU A 43 20.58 10.88 3.26
CA GLU A 43 19.37 11.53 2.77
C GLU A 43 18.24 11.47 3.78
N ILE A 44 18.09 10.35 4.50
CA ILE A 44 17.13 10.23 5.60
C ILE A 44 17.41 11.28 6.67
N SER A 45 18.68 11.45 7.08
CA SER A 45 19.07 12.44 8.08
C SER A 45 18.83 13.87 7.57
N ARG A 46 19.11 14.15 6.30
CA ARG A 46 18.82 15.45 5.67
C ARG A 46 17.33 15.77 5.68
N ILE A 47 16.48 14.82 5.28
CA ILE A 47 15.02 15.00 5.27
C ILE A 47 14.49 15.13 6.70
N ALA A 48 15.01 14.34 7.63
CA ALA A 48 14.66 14.41 9.05
C ALA A 48 14.96 15.78 9.68
N SER A 49 16.08 16.40 9.29
CA SER A 49 16.41 17.76 9.72
C SER A 49 15.39 18.76 9.20
N ILE A 50 15.06 18.73 7.91
CA ILE A 50 14.04 19.59 7.30
C ILE A 50 12.67 19.39 7.98
N PHE A 51 12.31 18.16 8.25
CA PHE A 51 11.07 17.81 8.93
C PHE A 51 11.00 18.36 10.36
N ARG A 52 12.09 18.24 11.12
CA ARG A 52 12.18 18.81 12.47
C ARG A 52 12.13 20.33 12.43
N ASP A 53 12.87 20.96 11.53
CA ASP A 53 12.93 22.41 11.39
C ASP A 53 11.59 23.03 10.95
N SER A 54 10.72 22.23 10.33
CA SER A 54 9.32 22.60 10.00
C SER A 54 8.33 22.36 11.15
N GLU A 55 8.81 22.14 12.37
CA GLU A 55 7.95 21.81 13.53
C GLU A 55 7.12 20.53 13.30
N TYR A 56 7.72 19.53 12.64
CA TYR A 56 7.09 18.25 12.31
C TYR A 56 5.89 18.35 11.35
N ASP A 57 5.93 19.27 10.38
CA ASP A 57 4.92 19.35 9.33
C ASP A 57 5.05 18.15 8.37
N ILE A 58 4.03 17.28 8.41
CA ILE A 58 3.95 16.08 7.56
C ILE A 58 3.92 16.44 6.07
N SER A 59 3.35 17.58 5.69
CA SER A 59 3.31 18.02 4.29
C SER A 59 4.73 18.32 3.76
N VAL A 60 5.57 18.92 4.61
CA VAL A 60 6.98 19.19 4.29
C VAL A 60 7.76 17.88 4.18
N LEU A 61 7.53 16.94 5.09
CA LEU A 61 8.12 15.60 5.05
C LEU A 61 7.76 14.87 3.76
N LEU A 62 6.47 14.76 3.44
CA LEU A 62 6.00 14.10 2.23
C LEU A 62 6.54 14.75 0.97
N ARG A 63 6.52 16.08 0.88
CA ARG A 63 7.09 16.82 -0.24
C ARG A 63 8.57 16.48 -0.41
N SER A 64 9.36 16.49 0.67
CA SER A 64 10.79 16.20 0.64
C SER A 64 11.07 14.77 0.15
N ILE A 65 10.26 13.79 0.57
CA ILE A 65 10.36 12.39 0.14
C ILE A 65 9.99 12.25 -1.35
N LEU A 66 8.82 12.76 -1.76
CA LEU A 66 8.29 12.59 -3.11
C LEU A 66 9.09 13.36 -4.17
N THR A 67 9.80 14.43 -3.79
CA THR A 67 10.68 15.17 -4.70
C THR A 67 12.13 14.68 -4.67
N SER A 68 12.47 13.72 -3.79
CA SER A 68 13.82 13.19 -3.71
C SER A 68 14.17 12.35 -4.95
N LYS A 69 15.46 12.36 -5.34
CA LYS A 69 15.96 11.51 -6.43
C LYS A 69 15.74 10.02 -6.16
N TYR A 70 15.66 9.62 -4.90
CA TYR A 70 15.47 8.21 -4.50
C TYR A 70 14.06 7.72 -4.78
N PHE A 71 13.04 8.57 -4.63
CA PHE A 71 11.67 8.22 -4.99
C PHE A 71 11.53 7.92 -6.49
N TRP A 72 12.25 8.66 -7.33
CA TRP A 72 12.22 8.52 -8.79
C TRP A 72 13.27 7.56 -9.34
N SER A 73 14.12 6.99 -8.50
CA SER A 73 15.15 6.04 -8.91
C SER A 73 14.54 4.73 -9.42
N ASN A 74 15.08 4.23 -10.53
CA ASN A 74 14.69 2.92 -11.06
C ASN A 74 15.00 1.77 -10.09
N GLU A 75 16.02 1.92 -9.24
CA GLU A 75 16.43 0.93 -8.25
C GLU A 75 15.35 0.73 -7.15
N ASN A 76 14.58 1.77 -6.87
CA ASN A 76 13.53 1.76 -5.85
C ASN A 76 12.14 1.49 -6.44
N ARG A 77 12.07 1.40 -7.77
CA ARG A 77 10.79 1.15 -8.44
C ARG A 77 10.30 -0.26 -8.18
N ALA A 78 9.04 -0.38 -7.74
CA ALA A 78 8.37 -1.66 -7.44
C ALA A 78 9.05 -2.51 -6.35
N THR A 79 9.80 -1.89 -5.43
CA THR A 79 10.44 -2.59 -4.30
C THR A 79 9.53 -2.76 -3.10
N ILE A 80 8.42 -2.02 -3.02
CA ILE A 80 7.49 -2.10 -1.89
C ILE A 80 6.63 -3.36 -2.04
N VAL A 81 6.72 -4.24 -1.07
CA VAL A 81 5.91 -5.45 -1.00
C VAL A 81 4.53 -5.11 -0.46
N LYS A 82 3.51 -5.34 -1.26
CA LYS A 82 2.11 -5.14 -0.85
C LYS A 82 1.72 -6.13 0.24
N SER A 83 1.02 -5.66 1.26
CA SER A 83 0.34 -6.56 2.21
C SER A 83 -0.71 -7.44 1.49
N PRO A 84 -1.18 -8.53 2.07
CA PRO A 84 -2.26 -9.34 1.47
C PRO A 84 -3.51 -8.52 1.14
N VAL A 85 -3.90 -7.59 2.02
CA VAL A 85 -5.04 -6.69 1.79
C VAL A 85 -4.76 -5.75 0.62
N ASP A 86 -3.59 -5.07 0.61
CA ASP A 86 -3.22 -4.14 -0.46
C ASP A 86 -3.14 -4.85 -1.81
N LEU A 87 -2.65 -6.09 -1.82
CA LEU A 87 -2.59 -6.90 -3.03
C LEU A 87 -3.98 -7.22 -3.54
N LEU A 88 -4.84 -7.82 -2.72
CA LEU A 88 -6.17 -8.28 -3.16
C LEU A 88 -7.08 -7.10 -3.51
N ILE A 89 -7.26 -6.17 -2.57
CA ILE A 89 -8.15 -5.02 -2.77
C ILE A 89 -7.59 -4.09 -3.86
N GLY A 90 -6.28 -3.91 -3.91
CA GLY A 90 -5.63 -3.16 -4.98
C GLY A 90 -5.88 -3.77 -6.35
N THR A 91 -5.81 -5.10 -6.49
CA THR A 91 -6.11 -5.80 -7.73
C THR A 91 -7.58 -5.66 -8.11
N ILE A 92 -8.51 -5.91 -7.17
CA ILE A 92 -9.95 -5.71 -7.38
C ILE A 92 -10.24 -4.29 -7.87
N ARG A 93 -9.66 -3.27 -7.23
CA ARG A 93 -9.87 -1.87 -7.62
C ARG A 93 -9.28 -1.52 -8.98
N THR A 94 -8.18 -2.15 -9.36
CA THR A 94 -7.49 -1.89 -10.63
C THR A 94 -8.18 -2.59 -11.79
N THR A 95 -8.58 -3.85 -11.60
CA THR A 95 -9.23 -4.67 -12.65
C THR A 95 -10.73 -4.42 -12.72
N GLY A 96 -11.37 -4.01 -11.63
CA GLY A 96 -12.81 -3.96 -11.49
C GLY A 96 -13.45 -5.31 -11.21
N ALA A 97 -12.65 -6.38 -11.12
CA ALA A 97 -13.12 -7.73 -10.82
C ALA A 97 -13.73 -7.79 -9.41
N LEU A 98 -14.96 -8.26 -9.32
CA LEU A 98 -15.59 -8.58 -8.04
C LEU A 98 -15.83 -10.09 -7.98
N PRO A 99 -15.04 -10.84 -7.19
CA PRO A 99 -15.16 -12.28 -7.17
C PRO A 99 -16.46 -12.72 -6.49
N GLU A 100 -17.07 -13.80 -6.98
CA GLU A 100 -18.25 -14.40 -6.35
C GLU A 100 -18.01 -14.80 -4.88
N TRP A 101 -16.75 -15.10 -4.56
CA TRP A 101 -16.30 -15.46 -3.20
C TRP A 101 -15.96 -14.25 -2.32
N TRP A 102 -16.42 -13.06 -2.66
CA TRP A 102 -16.12 -11.81 -1.92
C TRP A 102 -16.41 -11.91 -0.42
N SER A 103 -17.44 -12.66 -0.01
CA SER A 103 -17.78 -12.88 1.41
C SER A 103 -16.72 -13.68 2.18
N THR A 104 -15.86 -14.43 1.49
CA THR A 104 -14.77 -15.21 2.10
C THR A 104 -13.43 -14.46 2.11
N ILE A 105 -13.37 -13.24 1.60
CA ILE A 105 -12.15 -12.41 1.57
C ILE A 105 -11.45 -12.34 2.94
N PRO A 106 -12.15 -12.06 4.06
CA PRO A 106 -11.49 -12.01 5.37
C PRO A 106 -10.77 -13.32 5.72
N ASN A 107 -11.41 -14.46 5.47
CA ASN A 107 -10.81 -15.77 5.75
C ASN A 107 -9.60 -16.06 4.85
N ARG A 108 -9.67 -15.69 3.58
CA ARG A 108 -8.53 -15.83 2.64
C ARG A 108 -7.34 -14.97 3.05
N LEU A 109 -7.58 -13.74 3.47
CA LEU A 109 -6.54 -12.85 3.98
C LEU A 109 -5.93 -13.40 5.28
N ALA A 110 -6.73 -13.94 6.19
CA ALA A 110 -6.25 -14.60 7.40
C ALA A 110 -5.33 -15.80 7.08
N THR A 111 -5.68 -16.61 6.08
CA THR A 111 -4.87 -17.76 5.62
C THR A 111 -3.49 -17.32 5.12
N ILE A 112 -3.39 -16.14 4.48
CA ILE A 112 -2.10 -15.57 4.03
C ILE A 112 -1.36 -14.88 5.19
N GLY A 113 -2.00 -14.75 6.35
CA GLY A 113 -1.39 -14.23 7.57
C GLY A 113 -1.80 -12.80 7.94
N GLN A 114 -2.80 -12.22 7.25
CA GLN A 114 -3.35 -10.91 7.61
C GLN A 114 -4.82 -11.06 8.05
N ASN A 115 -5.03 -11.50 9.30
CA ASN A 115 -6.36 -11.53 9.88
C ASN A 115 -6.79 -10.10 10.24
N LEU A 116 -7.81 -9.59 9.56
CA LEU A 116 -8.27 -8.21 9.76
C LEU A 116 -8.78 -7.99 11.17
N TYR A 117 -8.41 -6.87 11.78
CA TYR A 117 -8.73 -6.48 13.16
C TYR A 117 -8.07 -7.32 14.27
N GLU A 118 -7.33 -8.38 13.92
CA GLU A 118 -6.63 -9.24 14.85
C GLU A 118 -5.12 -9.25 14.54
N ALA A 119 -4.45 -8.14 14.86
CA ALA A 119 -3.00 -8.07 14.75
C ALA A 119 -2.33 -9.06 15.71
N PRO A 120 -1.24 -9.74 15.30
CA PRO A 120 -0.58 -10.77 16.10
C PRO A 120 0.02 -10.24 17.41
N ASN A 121 0.33 -8.96 17.46
CA ASN A 121 0.87 -8.27 18.64
C ASN A 121 0.66 -6.76 18.56
N VAL A 122 1.12 -6.03 19.56
CA VAL A 122 0.99 -4.56 19.65
C VAL A 122 1.76 -3.79 18.58
N ALA A 123 2.71 -4.42 17.89
CA ALA A 123 3.44 -3.83 16.78
C ALA A 123 2.67 -3.90 15.44
N GLY A 124 1.56 -4.64 15.40
CA GLY A 124 0.76 -4.83 14.20
C GLY A 124 1.13 -6.10 13.42
N TRP A 125 0.75 -6.13 12.16
CA TRP A 125 1.13 -7.20 11.23
C TRP A 125 2.56 -7.02 10.75
N PRO A 126 3.23 -8.12 10.32
CA PRO A 126 4.53 -8.02 9.67
C PRO A 126 4.44 -7.15 8.40
N GLY A 127 5.57 -6.64 7.95
CA GLY A 127 5.70 -5.82 6.75
C GLY A 127 6.72 -6.39 5.78
N GLY A 128 6.78 -5.81 4.57
CA GLY A 128 7.84 -6.03 3.63
C GLY A 128 8.07 -7.50 3.27
N ALA A 129 9.31 -7.94 3.41
CA ALA A 129 9.76 -9.28 3.04
C ALA A 129 9.02 -10.41 3.79
N ASP A 130 8.50 -10.15 4.98
CA ASP A 130 7.77 -11.16 5.76
C ASP A 130 6.47 -11.62 5.05
N TRP A 131 5.98 -10.84 4.10
CA TRP A 131 4.85 -11.23 3.25
C TRP A 131 5.23 -12.16 2.11
N ILE A 132 6.53 -12.42 1.85
CA ILE A 132 7.04 -13.21 0.73
C ILE A 132 7.78 -14.46 1.23
N THR A 133 7.17 -15.22 2.13
CA THR A 133 7.65 -16.58 2.42
C THR A 133 7.18 -17.54 1.32
N PRO A 134 7.85 -18.67 1.07
CA PRO A 134 7.47 -19.61 0.01
C PRO A 134 6.00 -20.03 0.05
N SER A 135 5.47 -20.35 1.24
CA SER A 135 4.06 -20.71 1.42
C SER A 135 3.11 -19.53 1.17
N ARG A 136 3.45 -18.35 1.68
CA ARG A 136 2.64 -17.15 1.45
C ARG A 136 2.65 -16.71 -0.01
N LEU A 137 3.78 -16.86 -0.69
CA LEU A 137 3.87 -16.54 -2.11
C LEU A 137 2.96 -17.43 -2.94
N LEU A 138 2.93 -18.74 -2.66
CA LEU A 138 2.02 -19.67 -3.32
C LEU A 138 0.55 -19.26 -3.11
N LEU A 139 0.15 -19.00 -1.85
CA LEU A 139 -1.22 -18.58 -1.52
C LEU A 139 -1.60 -17.24 -2.16
N ARG A 140 -0.66 -16.30 -2.27
CA ARG A 140 -0.86 -15.02 -2.95
C ARG A 140 -1.11 -15.22 -4.43
N ASN A 141 -0.32 -16.06 -5.10
CA ASN A 141 -0.50 -16.37 -6.50
C ASN A 141 -1.82 -17.09 -6.77
N GLU A 142 -2.18 -18.07 -5.93
CA GLU A 142 -3.47 -18.76 -6.01
C GLU A 142 -4.65 -17.78 -5.83
N MET A 143 -4.59 -16.90 -4.85
CA MET A 143 -5.62 -15.91 -4.59
C MET A 143 -5.83 -14.97 -5.79
N ILE A 144 -4.75 -14.48 -6.39
CA ILE A 144 -4.83 -13.60 -7.56
C ILE A 144 -5.26 -14.38 -8.81
N GLY A 145 -4.76 -15.61 -8.98
CA GLY A 145 -5.21 -16.50 -10.06
C GLY A 145 -6.72 -16.71 -10.02
N ASN A 146 -7.25 -17.10 -8.88
CA ASN A 146 -8.69 -17.29 -8.67
C ASN A 146 -9.50 -16.01 -8.92
N LEU A 147 -8.96 -14.84 -8.55
CA LEU A 147 -9.61 -13.55 -8.81
C LEU A 147 -9.70 -13.27 -10.33
N LEU A 148 -8.62 -13.51 -11.07
CA LEU A 148 -8.55 -13.23 -12.49
C LEU A 148 -9.27 -14.28 -13.34
N GLU A 149 -9.37 -15.53 -12.88
CA GLU A 149 -10.13 -16.59 -13.55
C GLU A 149 -11.65 -16.36 -13.44
N THR A 150 -12.11 -15.87 -12.30
CA THR A 150 -13.53 -15.51 -12.09
C THR A 150 -13.98 -14.38 -13.03
N ASP A 151 -13.07 -13.51 -13.45
CA ASP A 151 -13.34 -12.41 -14.38
C ASP A 151 -13.47 -12.85 -15.86
N ARG A 152 -13.16 -14.14 -16.16
CA ARG A 152 -13.39 -14.75 -17.50
C ARG A 152 -14.83 -15.22 -17.73
N ILE A 153 -15.65 -15.20 -16.70
CA ILE A 153 -17.08 -15.44 -16.82
C ILE A 153 -17.70 -14.16 -17.39
N GLU A 154 -18.21 -14.27 -18.61
CA GLU A 154 -18.81 -13.21 -19.43
C GLU A 154 -19.55 -12.13 -18.62
N PRO A 155 -19.42 -10.82 -18.96
CA PRO A 155 -20.06 -9.71 -18.23
C PRO A 155 -21.59 -9.67 -18.35
N ASN A 156 -22.24 -10.78 -18.62
CA ASN A 156 -23.67 -10.87 -18.92
C ASN A 156 -24.50 -11.61 -17.85
N SER A 157 -24.02 -11.78 -16.63
CA SER A 157 -24.92 -12.23 -15.56
C SER A 157 -25.66 -11.01 -14.98
N GLU A 158 -26.97 -11.03 -15.07
CA GLU A 158 -27.90 -10.02 -14.54
C GLU A 158 -27.65 -9.70 -13.05
N LEU A 159 -27.00 -10.61 -12.30
CA LEU A 159 -26.60 -10.44 -10.90
C LEU A 159 -25.52 -9.38 -10.72
N THR A 160 -24.55 -9.26 -11.64
CA THR A 160 -23.49 -8.25 -11.58
C THR A 160 -24.05 -6.86 -11.83
N GLN A 161 -25.05 -6.74 -12.71
CA GLN A 161 -25.71 -5.47 -13.00
C GLN A 161 -26.60 -4.99 -11.85
N ASN A 162 -27.28 -5.89 -11.14
CA ASN A 162 -28.20 -5.52 -10.06
C ASN A 162 -27.47 -5.11 -8.78
N THR A 163 -26.33 -5.74 -8.45
CA THR A 163 -25.52 -5.37 -7.26
C THR A 163 -24.79 -4.05 -7.46
N ILE A 164 -24.30 -3.82 -8.69
CA ILE A 164 -23.65 -2.56 -9.06
C ILE A 164 -24.69 -1.43 -9.18
N SER A 165 -25.92 -1.71 -9.66
CA SER A 165 -26.96 -0.71 -9.84
C SER A 165 -27.58 -0.22 -8.51
N ALA A 166 -27.58 -1.01 -7.45
CA ALA A 166 -28.07 -0.61 -6.15
C ALA A 166 -27.17 0.43 -5.46
N ASP A 167 -25.85 0.33 -5.65
CA ASP A 167 -24.88 1.27 -5.07
C ASP A 167 -24.56 2.48 -5.99
N ILE A 168 -24.96 2.45 -7.24
CA ILE A 168 -24.50 3.38 -8.29
C ILE A 168 -25.55 4.40 -8.72
N ASN A 169 -26.77 4.33 -8.24
CA ASN A 169 -27.78 5.38 -8.50
C ASN A 169 -27.42 6.75 -7.91
N ALA A 170 -26.26 6.90 -7.34
CA ALA A 170 -25.75 8.17 -6.82
C ALA A 170 -24.85 8.96 -7.78
N THR A 171 -24.47 8.47 -8.98
CA THR A 171 -23.58 9.31 -9.81
C THR A 171 -23.65 8.95 -11.30
N SER A 172 -24.25 9.81 -12.08
CA SER A 172 -24.28 9.87 -13.56
C SER A 172 -22.88 10.11 -14.22
N MET A 173 -21.79 9.81 -13.54
CA MET A 173 -20.41 10.02 -14.02
C MET A 173 -19.70 8.75 -14.53
N GLN A 174 -20.39 7.64 -14.72
CA GLN A 174 -19.72 6.34 -14.85
C GLN A 174 -19.42 5.86 -16.27
N SER A 175 -20.06 6.38 -17.30
CA SER A 175 -19.73 5.97 -18.69
C SER A 175 -18.31 6.39 -19.10
N SER A 176 -17.91 7.60 -18.75
CA SER A 176 -16.56 8.10 -19.08
C SER A 176 -15.43 7.46 -18.24
N LYS A 177 -15.73 6.99 -17.02
CA LYS A 177 -14.72 6.33 -16.16
C LYS A 177 -14.35 4.93 -16.66
N ASN A 178 -15.27 4.18 -17.22
CA ASN A 178 -15.00 2.83 -17.71
C ASN A 178 -14.16 2.85 -18.99
N GLU A 179 -14.43 3.77 -19.89
CA GLU A 179 -13.61 3.96 -21.10
C GLU A 179 -12.18 4.42 -20.75
N ASN A 180 -12.05 5.32 -19.79
CA ASN A 180 -10.74 5.77 -19.32
C ASN A 180 -9.96 4.67 -18.58
N ARG A 181 -10.64 3.75 -17.89
CA ARG A 181 -9.99 2.59 -17.21
C ARG A 181 -9.48 1.57 -18.19
N VAL A 182 -10.28 1.22 -19.22
CA VAL A 182 -9.87 0.33 -20.30
C VAL A 182 -8.73 0.95 -21.12
N ALA A 183 -8.81 2.24 -21.41
CA ALA A 183 -7.75 2.99 -22.07
C ALA A 183 -6.46 3.01 -21.24
N PHE A 184 -6.55 3.20 -19.92
CA PHE A 184 -5.38 3.17 -19.03
C PHE A 184 -4.72 1.79 -18.95
N VAL A 185 -5.51 0.72 -18.84
CA VAL A 185 -4.99 -0.67 -18.84
C VAL A 185 -4.33 -0.99 -20.18
N ARG A 186 -4.92 -0.59 -21.30
CA ARG A 186 -4.34 -0.76 -22.63
C ARG A 186 -3.07 0.07 -22.80
N TYR A 187 -3.08 1.34 -22.39
CA TYR A 187 -1.92 2.21 -22.39
C TYR A 187 -0.78 1.65 -21.53
N ALA A 188 -1.10 1.16 -20.33
CA ALA A 188 -0.13 0.52 -19.44
C ALA A 188 0.45 -0.75 -20.09
N ALA A 189 -0.36 -1.61 -20.70
CA ALA A 189 0.09 -2.82 -21.36
C ALA A 189 0.98 -2.53 -22.59
N GLU A 190 0.70 -1.45 -23.33
CA GLU A 190 1.44 -1.06 -24.53
C GLU A 190 2.75 -0.31 -24.23
N ASN A 191 2.78 0.49 -23.15
CA ASN A 191 3.89 1.40 -22.85
C ASN A 191 4.80 0.92 -21.72
N PHE A 192 4.35 0.02 -20.86
CA PHE A 192 5.20 -0.63 -19.85
C PHE A 192 5.88 -1.87 -20.45
N LYS A 193 6.85 -1.66 -21.35
CA LYS A 193 7.78 -2.70 -21.82
C LYS A 193 8.90 -2.99 -20.81
N GLY A 194 8.64 -2.80 -19.52
CA GLY A 194 9.50 -3.30 -18.45
C GLY A 194 9.25 -4.79 -18.20
N PRO A 195 10.14 -5.48 -17.46
CA PRO A 195 9.87 -6.85 -17.05
C PRO A 195 8.51 -6.88 -16.37
N PRO A 196 7.73 -7.96 -16.56
CA PRO A 196 6.37 -8.02 -16.03
C PRO A 196 6.40 -7.71 -14.53
N ILE A 197 5.49 -6.85 -14.09
CA ILE A 197 5.33 -6.46 -12.67
C ILE A 197 5.04 -7.69 -11.76
N PHE A 198 4.98 -8.85 -12.36
CA PHE A 198 4.83 -10.18 -11.78
C PHE A 198 6.06 -11.05 -12.03
N THR A 199 7.24 -10.56 -11.78
CA THR A 199 8.33 -11.48 -11.46
C THR A 199 8.23 -11.81 -9.98
N LEU A 200 7.98 -13.08 -9.74
CA LEU A 200 7.85 -13.90 -8.54
C LEU A 200 8.42 -13.30 -7.26
#